data_c935f1bcb09cac104fb6dc7fd20a4a51
#
_entry.id   c935f1bcb09cac104fb6dc7fd20a4a51
#
_cell.length_a   1.000
_cell.length_b   1.000
_cell.length_c   1.000
_cell.angle_alpha   90.00
_cell.angle_beta   90.00
_cell.angle_gamma   90.00
#
_symmetry.space_group_name_H-M   'P 1'
#
loop_
_entity.id
_entity.type
_entity.pdbx_description
1 polymer ?
#
loop_
_entity_poly.entity_id
_entity_poly.type
_entity_poly.pdbx_seq_one_letter_code
_entity_poly.pdbx_strand_id
1 'polypeptide(L)'
;MSAGVRGVPDGTAPVRIGVVGATGLVGSEMLRILEERSFPVAELRAYASARSEGRRLPFGGGEVVCETLRPGCFDGLDLVVVDVDDPLAVEWVPVATAAGARVVDNSAAFRMDPDVPLVVAEVNPEDLADLPKGVASCPNCTTMVLVTALAPLHRAAGLKRMVVSSYQSVSGAGQPGMRELEEQWTKGAGEWEFFRRAGAGGPLPAGQVWSKPIAGNVIPLAGSVKEAGYTSEEWKLVRETRKILHDDSIAVTATCVRVPVFVGHAMAANLEFARPVSKAEAVELLSSAPGVVLVDDGDGAPTALEGAGIDPVLVGRLREDPSKPGGLDLWVTGDNLRKGAALNAVQMAEVLIGR
;
A
#
# COMPACT_ATOMS: atom_id res chain seq x y z
N MET A 1 15.20 -32.82 -5.55
CA MET A 1 14.07 -33.18 -4.68
C MET A 1 13.43 -31.86 -4.29
N SER A 2 12.25 -31.53 -4.81
CA SER A 2 11.52 -30.32 -4.44
C SER A 2 11.13 -30.45 -2.98
N ALA A 3 11.60 -29.56 -2.12
CA ALA A 3 11.05 -29.42 -0.78
C ALA A 3 9.58 -29.05 -0.93
N GLY A 4 8.68 -29.98 -0.60
CA GLY A 4 7.25 -29.74 -0.69
C GLY A 4 6.87 -28.59 0.23
N VAL A 5 6.13 -27.63 -0.30
CA VAL A 5 5.50 -26.56 0.48
C VAL A 5 4.70 -27.23 1.59
N ARG A 6 4.95 -26.86 2.85
CA ARG A 6 4.21 -27.41 3.99
C ARG A 6 2.72 -27.10 3.80
N GLY A 7 1.85 -28.07 4.13
CA GLY A 7 0.41 -27.90 4.02
C GLY A 7 -0.09 -26.65 4.77
N VAL A 8 -1.21 -26.08 4.29
CA VAL A 8 -1.85 -24.93 4.94
C VAL A 8 -2.16 -25.30 6.39
N PRO A 9 -1.70 -24.54 7.40
CA PRO A 9 -2.20 -24.72 8.74
C PRO A 9 -3.73 -24.56 8.73
N ASP A 10 -4.45 -25.42 9.43
CA ASP A 10 -5.84 -25.19 9.78
C ASP A 10 -5.91 -23.80 10.45
N GLY A 11 -6.80 -22.92 9.99
CA GLY A 11 -6.88 -21.48 10.36
C GLY A 11 -6.97 -21.18 11.85
N THR A 12 -6.95 -22.19 12.70
CA THR A 12 -6.91 -22.14 14.17
C THR A 12 -5.52 -22.43 14.74
N ALA A 13 -4.63 -23.05 13.97
CA ALA A 13 -3.30 -23.43 14.45
C ALA A 13 -2.35 -22.21 14.48
N PRO A 14 -1.69 -21.92 15.62
CA PRO A 14 -0.70 -20.86 15.70
C PRO A 14 0.48 -21.09 14.74
N VAL A 15 0.93 -20.05 14.08
CA VAL A 15 1.99 -20.09 13.05
C VAL A 15 3.26 -19.40 13.51
N ARG A 16 4.41 -19.84 13.01
CA ARG A 16 5.72 -19.22 13.20
C ARG A 16 5.92 -18.22 12.06
N ILE A 17 5.95 -16.95 12.41
CA ILE A 17 6.02 -15.85 11.45
C ILE A 17 7.34 -15.07 11.57
N GLY A 18 7.94 -14.73 10.42
CA GLY A 18 9.03 -13.78 10.32
C GLY A 18 8.56 -12.44 9.74
N VAL A 19 9.01 -11.33 10.30
CA VAL A 19 8.78 -9.99 9.74
C VAL A 19 10.14 -9.38 9.40
N VAL A 20 10.40 -9.20 8.10
CA VAL A 20 11.63 -8.58 7.58
C VAL A 20 11.36 -7.10 7.34
N GLY A 21 12.21 -6.23 7.90
CA GLY A 21 11.98 -4.79 7.93
C GLY A 21 11.19 -4.31 9.16
N ALA A 22 11.13 -5.11 10.23
CA ALA A 22 10.30 -4.90 11.42
C ALA A 22 10.49 -3.53 12.12
N THR A 23 11.61 -2.84 11.93
CA THR A 23 11.88 -1.52 12.52
C THR A 23 11.50 -0.34 11.63
N GLY A 24 11.03 -0.61 10.40
CA GLY A 24 10.50 0.38 9.47
C GLY A 24 9.12 0.90 9.88
N LEU A 25 8.60 1.91 9.16
CA LEU A 25 7.23 2.42 9.39
C LEU A 25 6.19 1.31 9.20
N VAL A 26 6.25 0.63 8.07
CA VAL A 26 5.30 -0.43 7.70
C VAL A 26 5.51 -1.66 8.57
N GLY A 27 6.78 -2.09 8.81
CA GLY A 27 7.06 -3.25 9.66
C GLY A 27 6.59 -3.07 11.11
N SER A 28 6.77 -1.87 11.69
CA SER A 28 6.23 -1.56 13.02
C SER A 28 4.70 -1.57 13.04
N GLU A 29 4.07 -1.10 11.97
CA GLU A 29 2.62 -1.13 11.81
C GLU A 29 2.10 -2.57 11.62
N MET A 30 2.85 -3.44 10.90
CA MET A 30 2.54 -4.87 10.79
C MET A 30 2.47 -5.54 12.17
N LEU A 31 3.47 -5.30 13.03
CA LEU A 31 3.47 -5.86 14.38
C LEU A 31 2.22 -5.44 15.16
N ARG A 32 1.84 -4.15 15.10
CA ARG A 32 0.64 -3.63 15.75
C ARG A 32 -0.63 -4.27 15.19
N ILE A 33 -0.75 -4.39 13.88
CA ILE A 33 -1.93 -4.99 13.22
C ILE A 33 -2.05 -6.49 13.53
N LEU A 34 -0.94 -7.23 13.60
CA LEU A 34 -0.97 -8.64 14.04
C LEU A 34 -1.60 -8.78 15.43
N GLU A 35 -1.29 -7.87 16.37
CA GLU A 35 -1.90 -7.85 17.71
C GLU A 35 -3.37 -7.42 17.65
N GLU A 36 -3.69 -6.30 17.01
CA GLU A 36 -5.05 -5.76 16.87
C GLU A 36 -6.02 -6.82 16.31
N ARG A 37 -5.55 -7.59 15.33
CA ARG A 37 -6.33 -8.64 14.67
C ARG A 37 -6.26 -9.99 15.37
N SER A 38 -5.56 -10.09 16.51
CA SER A 38 -5.34 -11.36 17.22
C SER A 38 -4.86 -12.46 16.27
N PHE A 39 -3.86 -12.15 15.44
CA PHE A 39 -3.27 -13.12 14.52
C PHE A 39 -2.66 -14.28 15.32
N PRO A 40 -2.86 -15.56 14.93
CA PRO A 40 -2.44 -16.70 15.74
C PRO A 40 -0.94 -16.96 15.64
N VAL A 41 -0.14 -16.23 16.41
CA VAL A 41 1.32 -16.31 16.42
C VAL A 41 1.80 -17.34 17.44
N ALA A 42 2.49 -18.39 16.99
CA ALA A 42 3.23 -19.32 17.84
C ALA A 42 4.63 -18.80 18.18
N GLU A 43 5.29 -18.19 17.21
CA GLU A 43 6.62 -17.61 17.31
C GLU A 43 6.72 -16.41 16.36
N LEU A 44 7.26 -15.29 16.83
CA LEU A 44 7.58 -14.13 16.01
C LEU A 44 9.10 -13.95 15.97
N ARG A 45 9.67 -13.88 14.76
CA ARG A 45 11.05 -13.41 14.53
C ARG A 45 11.01 -12.08 13.81
N ALA A 46 11.67 -11.07 14.36
CA ALA A 46 11.77 -9.73 13.80
C ALA A 46 13.17 -9.51 13.21
N TYR A 47 13.21 -9.20 11.90
CA TYR A 47 14.48 -8.96 11.22
C TYR A 47 14.61 -7.49 10.82
N ALA A 48 15.81 -6.95 11.00
CA ALA A 48 16.13 -5.57 10.67
C ALA A 48 17.59 -5.43 10.19
N SER A 49 17.97 -4.21 9.80
CA SER A 49 19.37 -3.93 9.44
C SER A 49 20.30 -4.06 10.65
N ALA A 50 21.59 -4.25 10.40
CA ALA A 50 22.62 -4.35 11.44
C ALA A 50 22.61 -3.17 12.45
N ARG A 51 22.15 -1.98 12.03
CA ARG A 51 21.99 -0.82 12.93
C ARG A 51 20.93 -1.01 14.00
N SER A 52 19.98 -1.91 13.75
CA SER A 52 18.85 -2.20 14.64
C SER A 52 18.96 -3.56 15.31
N GLU A 53 20.06 -4.30 15.11
CA GLU A 53 20.31 -5.58 15.77
C GLU A 53 20.27 -5.42 17.29
N GLY A 54 19.58 -6.33 17.97
CA GLY A 54 19.38 -6.28 19.42
C GLY A 54 18.32 -5.28 19.89
N ARG A 55 17.74 -4.45 19.01
CA ARG A 55 16.63 -3.57 19.37
C ARG A 55 15.42 -4.41 19.76
N ARG A 56 14.75 -4.00 20.84
CA ARG A 56 13.54 -4.65 21.34
C ARG A 56 12.31 -3.92 20.83
N LEU A 57 11.37 -4.68 20.29
CA LEU A 57 10.08 -4.18 19.82
C LEU A 57 8.96 -4.78 20.68
N PRO A 58 7.95 -3.99 21.09
CA PRO A 58 6.81 -4.52 21.84
C PRO A 58 6.01 -5.49 20.96
N PHE A 59 5.63 -6.63 21.50
CA PHE A 59 4.73 -7.59 20.85
C PHE A 59 4.18 -8.61 21.87
N GLY A 60 2.88 -8.92 21.82
CA GLY A 60 2.24 -9.97 22.61
C GLY A 60 2.27 -9.74 24.12
N GLY A 61 2.28 -8.49 24.56
CA GLY A 61 2.45 -8.11 25.98
C GLY A 61 3.87 -8.29 26.51
N GLY A 62 4.83 -8.64 25.63
CA GLY A 62 6.28 -8.76 25.89
C GLY A 62 7.08 -7.97 24.86
N GLU A 63 8.27 -8.50 24.52
CA GLU A 63 9.18 -7.89 23.56
C GLU A 63 9.76 -8.96 22.62
N VAL A 64 9.94 -8.62 21.36
CA VAL A 64 10.73 -9.38 20.39
C VAL A 64 12.04 -8.66 20.10
N VAL A 65 13.14 -9.41 20.05
CA VAL A 65 14.47 -8.86 19.76
C VAL A 65 14.70 -8.90 18.25
N CYS A 66 15.13 -7.76 17.68
CA CYS A 66 15.50 -7.71 16.27
C CYS A 66 16.81 -8.45 16.00
N GLU A 67 16.79 -9.29 14.97
CA GLU A 67 17.95 -9.99 14.45
C GLU A 67 18.33 -9.45 13.05
N THR A 68 19.57 -9.70 12.64
CA THR A 68 19.98 -9.48 11.24
C THR A 68 19.68 -10.73 10.39
N LEU A 69 19.43 -10.51 9.10
CA LEU A 69 19.30 -11.59 8.14
C LEU A 69 20.63 -12.35 7.98
N ARG A 70 20.58 -13.68 8.03
CA ARG A 70 21.74 -14.57 7.91
C ARG A 70 21.28 -15.93 7.33
N PRO A 71 22.15 -16.73 6.74
CA PRO A 71 21.79 -18.07 6.28
C PRO A 71 21.11 -18.90 7.39
N GLY A 72 20.00 -19.54 7.07
CA GLY A 72 19.20 -20.36 8.00
C GLY A 72 18.27 -19.57 8.92
N CYS A 73 18.19 -18.24 8.83
CA CYS A 73 17.35 -17.44 9.72
C CYS A 73 15.83 -17.74 9.56
N PHE A 74 15.41 -18.22 8.41
CA PHE A 74 14.01 -18.60 8.14
C PHE A 74 13.67 -20.06 8.43
N ASP A 75 14.66 -20.86 8.89
CA ASP A 75 14.42 -22.26 9.16
C ASP A 75 13.29 -22.43 10.18
N GLY A 76 12.33 -23.27 9.82
CA GLY A 76 11.19 -23.59 10.66
C GLY A 76 10.06 -22.56 10.64
N LEU A 77 10.18 -21.41 9.99
CA LEU A 77 9.07 -20.47 9.82
C LEU A 77 8.02 -21.04 8.84
N ASP A 78 6.78 -20.72 9.11
CA ASP A 78 5.64 -21.10 8.27
C ASP A 78 5.28 -19.98 7.28
N LEU A 79 5.50 -18.72 7.71
CA LEU A 79 5.20 -17.51 6.96
C LEU A 79 6.28 -16.45 7.16
N VAL A 80 6.62 -15.71 6.11
CA VAL A 80 7.51 -14.55 6.19
C VAL A 80 6.85 -13.37 5.49
N VAL A 81 6.74 -12.24 6.18
CA VAL A 81 6.31 -10.97 5.59
C VAL A 81 7.54 -10.09 5.36
N VAL A 82 7.71 -9.61 4.13
CA VAL A 82 8.90 -8.86 3.71
C VAL A 82 8.52 -7.42 3.37
N ASP A 83 9.12 -6.44 4.06
CA ASP A 83 8.97 -5.02 3.81
C ASP A 83 10.35 -4.34 3.78
N VAL A 84 11.04 -4.51 2.68
CA VAL A 84 12.37 -3.97 2.41
C VAL A 84 12.46 -3.46 0.97
N ASP A 85 13.58 -2.85 0.60
CA ASP A 85 13.86 -2.44 -0.76
C ASP A 85 14.02 -3.62 -1.73
N ASP A 86 13.80 -3.38 -3.03
CA ASP A 86 13.78 -4.41 -4.06
C ASP A 86 15.05 -5.29 -4.10
N PRO A 87 16.30 -4.75 -3.99
CA PRO A 87 17.50 -5.59 -3.98
C PRO A 87 17.54 -6.59 -2.83
N LEU A 88 17.14 -6.18 -1.62
CA LEU A 88 17.08 -7.08 -0.47
C LEU A 88 15.97 -8.13 -0.64
N ALA A 89 14.82 -7.75 -1.17
CA ALA A 89 13.74 -8.68 -1.44
C ALA A 89 14.16 -9.75 -2.47
N VAL A 90 14.82 -9.34 -3.56
CA VAL A 90 15.35 -10.27 -4.57
C VAL A 90 16.34 -11.27 -3.97
N GLU A 91 17.15 -10.84 -2.99
CA GLU A 91 18.10 -11.71 -2.30
C GLU A 91 17.40 -12.69 -1.33
N TRP A 92 16.49 -12.20 -0.50
CA TRP A 92 16.01 -12.94 0.68
C TRP A 92 14.66 -13.65 0.51
N VAL A 93 13.79 -13.21 -0.39
CA VAL A 93 12.51 -13.92 -0.67
C VAL A 93 12.76 -15.34 -1.16
N PRO A 94 13.68 -15.61 -2.12
CA PRO A 94 13.99 -16.98 -2.54
C PRO A 94 14.59 -17.83 -1.41
N VAL A 95 15.32 -17.23 -0.47
CA VAL A 95 15.89 -17.95 0.69
C VAL A 95 14.76 -18.37 1.64
N ALA A 96 13.79 -17.50 1.88
CA ALA A 96 12.64 -17.81 2.73
C ALA A 96 11.75 -18.92 2.12
N THR A 97 11.46 -18.84 0.81
CA THR A 97 10.68 -19.89 0.13
C THR A 97 11.42 -21.21 0.06
N ALA A 98 12.75 -21.21 -0.15
CA ALA A 98 13.57 -22.42 -0.11
C ALA A 98 13.63 -23.06 1.29
N ALA A 99 13.49 -22.29 2.36
CA ALA A 99 13.34 -22.80 3.73
C ALA A 99 11.95 -23.40 4.01
N GLY A 100 11.02 -23.32 3.04
CA GLY A 100 9.66 -23.86 3.11
C GLY A 100 8.62 -22.91 3.70
N ALA A 101 8.96 -21.65 3.93
CA ALA A 101 8.02 -20.61 4.32
C ALA A 101 7.22 -20.11 3.10
N ARG A 102 5.96 -19.71 3.30
CA ARG A 102 5.26 -18.84 2.36
C ARG A 102 5.68 -17.40 2.60
N VAL A 103 5.72 -16.63 1.53
CA VAL A 103 6.17 -15.23 1.62
C VAL A 103 5.06 -14.29 1.14
N VAL A 104 4.79 -13.25 1.94
CA VAL A 104 4.06 -12.06 1.51
C VAL A 104 5.08 -10.95 1.34
N ASP A 105 5.28 -10.49 0.09
CA ASP A 105 6.28 -9.50 -0.26
C ASP A 105 5.65 -8.13 -0.53
N ASN A 106 6.08 -7.11 0.21
CA ASN A 106 5.60 -5.74 0.06
C ASN A 106 6.51 -4.88 -0.86
N SER A 107 7.65 -5.42 -1.31
CA SER A 107 8.53 -4.75 -2.28
C SER A 107 7.90 -4.66 -3.68
N ALA A 108 8.56 -3.96 -4.59
CA ALA A 108 8.13 -3.94 -5.99
C ALA A 108 8.78 -5.04 -6.85
N ALA A 109 9.72 -5.81 -6.28
CA ALA A 109 10.59 -6.73 -7.01
C ALA A 109 9.83 -7.81 -7.80
N PHE A 110 8.76 -8.35 -7.22
CA PHE A 110 8.03 -9.50 -7.80
C PHE A 110 6.64 -9.15 -8.34
N ARG A 111 6.18 -7.91 -8.17
CA ARG A 111 4.79 -7.52 -8.51
C ARG A 111 4.38 -7.84 -9.94
N MET A 112 5.29 -7.69 -10.90
CA MET A 112 5.01 -7.91 -12.32
C MET A 112 5.51 -9.27 -12.83
N ASP A 113 6.02 -10.13 -11.96
CA ASP A 113 6.35 -11.51 -12.30
C ASP A 113 5.05 -12.29 -12.58
N PRO A 114 4.91 -12.96 -13.74
CA PRO A 114 3.68 -13.69 -14.10
C PRO A 114 3.36 -14.86 -13.16
N ASP A 115 4.38 -15.45 -12.52
CA ASP A 115 4.24 -16.57 -11.60
C ASP A 115 4.07 -16.13 -10.13
N VAL A 116 3.92 -14.84 -9.89
CA VAL A 116 3.70 -14.28 -8.55
C VAL A 116 2.39 -13.50 -8.54
N PRO A 117 1.37 -13.95 -7.77
CA PRO A 117 0.13 -13.20 -7.67
C PRO A 117 0.33 -11.85 -6.99
N LEU A 118 -0.38 -10.85 -7.49
CA LEU A 118 -0.41 -9.48 -6.97
C LEU A 118 -1.77 -9.23 -6.33
N VAL A 119 -1.82 -9.18 -4.99
CA VAL A 119 -3.09 -9.38 -4.28
C VAL A 119 -3.47 -8.20 -3.40
N VAL A 120 -4.73 -7.78 -3.53
CA VAL A 120 -5.46 -6.96 -2.56
C VAL A 120 -6.52 -7.85 -1.92
N ALA A 121 -6.44 -8.04 -0.62
CA ALA A 121 -7.22 -9.06 0.09
C ALA A 121 -8.75 -8.96 -0.09
N GLU A 122 -9.31 -7.75 -0.31
CA GLU A 122 -10.74 -7.55 -0.58
C GLU A 122 -11.09 -7.65 -2.07
N VAL A 123 -10.08 -7.75 -2.94
CA VAL A 123 -10.29 -7.69 -4.40
C VAL A 123 -10.12 -9.04 -5.07
N ASN A 124 -8.99 -9.67 -4.91
CA ASN A 124 -8.63 -10.93 -5.56
C ASN A 124 -7.95 -11.94 -4.61
N PRO A 125 -8.54 -12.21 -3.41
CA PRO A 125 -7.94 -13.14 -2.44
C PRO A 125 -7.81 -14.57 -2.98
N GLU A 126 -8.62 -14.95 -3.96
CA GLU A 126 -8.58 -16.25 -4.65
C GLU A 126 -7.23 -16.53 -5.32
N ASP A 127 -6.50 -15.50 -5.74
CA ASP A 127 -5.17 -15.64 -6.35
C ASP A 127 -4.13 -16.22 -5.37
N LEU A 128 -4.39 -16.16 -4.05
CA LEU A 128 -3.53 -16.77 -3.03
C LEU A 128 -3.64 -18.31 -2.96
N ALA A 129 -4.62 -18.91 -3.65
CA ALA A 129 -4.77 -20.35 -3.68
C ALA A 129 -3.62 -21.07 -4.43
N ASP A 130 -2.96 -20.37 -5.36
CA ASP A 130 -1.82 -20.89 -6.11
C ASP A 130 -0.62 -19.95 -6.02
N LEU A 131 0.46 -20.43 -5.41
CA LEU A 131 1.72 -19.70 -5.25
C LEU A 131 2.87 -20.48 -5.91
N PRO A 132 3.03 -20.45 -7.23
CA PRO A 132 4.02 -21.25 -7.95
C PRO A 132 5.45 -21.07 -7.42
N LYS A 133 5.78 -19.87 -6.95
CA LYS A 133 7.09 -19.53 -6.37
C LYS A 133 7.07 -19.48 -4.83
N GLY A 134 5.97 -19.83 -4.17
CA GLY A 134 5.81 -19.73 -2.71
C GLY A 134 5.70 -18.29 -2.20
N VAL A 135 5.54 -17.29 -3.10
CA VAL A 135 5.45 -15.87 -2.77
C VAL A 135 4.21 -15.25 -3.40
N ALA A 136 3.57 -14.33 -2.67
CA ALA A 136 2.56 -13.41 -3.17
C ALA A 136 3.02 -11.97 -2.89
N SER A 137 2.77 -11.05 -3.82
CA SER A 137 3.16 -9.64 -3.69
C SER A 137 2.00 -8.75 -3.29
N CYS A 138 2.29 -7.78 -2.41
CA CYS A 138 1.41 -6.64 -2.16
C CYS A 138 1.60 -5.58 -3.25
N PRO A 139 0.53 -4.98 -3.77
CA PRO A 139 0.63 -3.87 -4.71
C PRO A 139 1.22 -2.60 -4.11
N ASN A 140 1.40 -1.60 -4.96
CA ASN A 140 1.73 -0.24 -4.54
C ASN A 140 0.61 0.35 -3.64
N CYS A 141 0.99 1.15 -2.65
CA CYS A 141 0.07 1.73 -1.69
C CYS A 141 -1.08 2.54 -2.32
N THR A 142 -0.78 3.33 -3.35
CA THR A 142 -1.79 4.10 -4.09
C THR A 142 -2.72 3.17 -4.86
N THR A 143 -2.17 2.13 -5.49
CA THR A 143 -2.96 1.13 -6.24
C THR A 143 -3.89 0.36 -5.30
N MET A 144 -3.40 -0.11 -4.15
CA MET A 144 -4.23 -0.85 -3.18
C MET A 144 -5.42 -0.04 -2.70
N VAL A 145 -5.20 1.18 -2.24
CA VAL A 145 -6.27 2.07 -1.78
C VAL A 145 -7.29 2.33 -2.89
N LEU A 146 -6.83 2.57 -4.12
CA LEU A 146 -7.70 2.86 -5.25
C LEU A 146 -8.51 1.64 -5.70
N VAL A 147 -7.85 0.51 -5.96
CA VAL A 147 -8.55 -0.67 -6.52
C VAL A 147 -9.54 -1.30 -5.55
N THR A 148 -9.35 -1.14 -4.24
CA THR A 148 -10.35 -1.54 -3.23
C THR A 148 -11.70 -0.87 -3.49
N ALA A 149 -11.70 0.42 -3.86
CA ALA A 149 -12.91 1.14 -4.22
C ALA A 149 -13.39 0.84 -5.65
N LEU A 150 -12.48 0.55 -6.58
CA LEU A 150 -12.85 0.35 -8.00
C LEU A 150 -13.35 -1.06 -8.32
N ALA A 151 -12.89 -2.08 -7.60
CA ALA A 151 -13.21 -3.47 -7.90
C ALA A 151 -14.73 -3.77 -7.95
N PRO A 152 -15.56 -3.31 -6.99
CA PRO A 152 -17.01 -3.54 -7.06
C PRO A 152 -17.64 -2.89 -8.30
N LEU A 153 -17.19 -1.71 -8.70
CA LEU A 153 -17.67 -1.01 -9.89
C LEU A 153 -17.23 -1.73 -11.17
N HIS A 154 -15.97 -2.19 -11.21
CA HIS A 154 -15.43 -2.95 -12.34
C HIS A 154 -16.18 -4.28 -12.52
N ARG A 155 -16.38 -5.05 -11.44
CA ARG A 155 -17.16 -6.32 -11.50
C ARG A 155 -18.57 -6.13 -12.01
N ALA A 156 -19.21 -5.02 -11.63
CA ALA A 156 -20.60 -4.73 -12.01
C ALA A 156 -20.73 -4.21 -13.44
N ALA A 157 -19.82 -3.36 -13.91
CA ALA A 157 -20.02 -2.58 -15.13
C ALA A 157 -18.84 -2.62 -16.13
N GLY A 158 -17.72 -3.26 -15.81
CA GLY A 158 -16.53 -3.36 -16.65
C GLY A 158 -15.86 -1.99 -16.83
N LEU A 159 -14.90 -1.67 -15.99
CA LEU A 159 -14.09 -0.45 -16.11
C LEU A 159 -13.32 -0.46 -17.43
N LYS A 160 -13.47 0.58 -18.24
CA LYS A 160 -12.81 0.72 -19.54
C LYS A 160 -11.70 1.74 -19.54
N ARG A 161 -11.88 2.83 -18.80
CA ARG A 161 -10.90 3.90 -18.73
C ARG A 161 -10.89 4.53 -17.35
N MET A 162 -9.69 4.87 -16.87
CA MET A 162 -9.48 5.60 -15.63
C MET A 162 -8.48 6.72 -15.86
N VAL A 163 -8.86 7.93 -15.43
CA VAL A 163 -7.92 9.06 -15.24
C VAL A 163 -7.81 9.31 -13.76
N VAL A 164 -6.60 9.25 -13.21
CA VAL A 164 -6.39 9.41 -11.78
C VAL A 164 -5.31 10.43 -11.47
N SER A 165 -5.58 11.30 -10.51
CA SER A 165 -4.58 12.15 -9.87
C SER A 165 -4.45 11.74 -8.41
N SER A 166 -3.23 11.39 -7.98
CA SER A 166 -2.98 11.02 -6.59
C SER A 166 -2.37 12.18 -5.80
N TYR A 167 -2.73 12.28 -4.53
CA TYR A 167 -2.21 13.21 -3.54
C TYR A 167 -1.57 12.37 -2.44
N GLN A 168 -0.26 12.10 -2.58
CA GLN A 168 0.45 11.12 -1.77
C GLN A 168 1.17 11.78 -0.60
N SER A 169 0.92 11.29 0.60
CA SER A 169 1.62 11.69 1.83
C SER A 169 3.11 11.35 1.81
N VAL A 170 3.88 12.03 2.63
CA VAL A 170 5.34 11.88 2.69
C VAL A 170 5.79 10.55 3.30
N SER A 171 4.96 9.90 4.11
CA SER A 171 5.25 8.58 4.68
C SER A 171 5.48 7.50 3.62
N GLY A 172 4.95 7.67 2.40
CA GLY A 172 5.25 6.79 1.28
C GLY A 172 6.72 6.82 0.83
N ALA A 173 7.50 7.82 1.27
CA ALA A 173 8.96 7.86 1.14
C ALA A 173 9.68 7.43 2.44
N GLY A 174 8.96 6.79 3.36
CA GLY A 174 9.48 6.29 4.63
C GLY A 174 9.82 7.37 5.65
N GLN A 175 10.55 6.98 6.70
CA GLN A 175 11.00 7.90 7.75
C GLN A 175 11.78 9.13 7.25
N PRO A 176 12.62 9.02 6.21
CA PRO A 176 13.30 10.21 5.67
C PRO A 176 12.33 11.27 5.18
N GLY A 177 11.27 10.89 4.47
CA GLY A 177 10.25 11.83 3.97
C GLY A 177 9.48 12.51 5.10
N MET A 178 9.12 11.76 6.14
CA MET A 178 8.45 12.33 7.32
C MET A 178 9.33 13.35 8.03
N ARG A 179 10.59 13.01 8.29
CA ARG A 179 11.55 13.93 8.93
C ARG A 179 11.80 15.19 8.09
N GLU A 180 11.92 15.04 6.77
CA GLU A 180 12.12 16.19 5.90
C GLU A 180 10.96 17.18 5.97
N LEU A 181 9.71 16.69 5.97
CA LEU A 181 8.54 17.56 6.13
C LEU A 181 8.53 18.24 7.51
N GLU A 182 8.78 17.48 8.59
CA GLU A 182 8.82 17.99 9.95
C GLU A 182 9.90 19.07 10.13
N GLU A 183 11.11 18.83 9.64
CA GLU A 183 12.20 19.82 9.67
C GLU A 183 11.89 21.08 8.89
N GLN A 184 11.29 20.94 7.71
CA GLN A 184 10.92 22.08 6.88
C GLN A 184 9.79 22.89 7.51
N TRP A 185 8.76 22.25 8.11
CA TRP A 185 7.72 22.93 8.88
C TRP A 185 8.29 23.67 10.09
N THR A 186 9.20 23.02 10.83
CA THR A 186 9.85 23.62 12.00
C THR A 186 10.68 24.83 11.63
N LYS A 187 11.45 24.76 10.55
CA LYS A 187 12.26 25.89 10.03
C LYS A 187 11.40 26.99 9.43
N GLY A 188 10.28 26.64 8.81
CA GLY A 188 9.33 27.60 8.22
C GLY A 188 8.39 28.25 9.22
N ALA A 189 8.38 27.79 10.48
CA ALA A 189 7.53 28.36 11.51
C ALA A 189 7.91 29.84 11.78
N GLY A 190 6.94 30.74 11.57
CA GLY A 190 7.18 32.20 11.64
C GLY A 190 7.51 32.87 10.30
N GLU A 191 7.91 32.14 9.29
CA GLU A 191 8.26 32.64 7.96
C GLU A 191 7.05 32.63 6.99
N TRP A 192 5.88 33.02 7.50
CA TRP A 192 4.62 32.94 6.74
C TRP A 192 4.63 33.79 5.47
N GLU A 193 5.41 34.89 5.43
CA GLU A 193 5.54 35.74 4.25
C GLU A 193 6.19 34.97 3.08
N PHE A 194 7.13 34.05 3.37
CA PHE A 194 7.69 33.16 2.37
C PHE A 194 6.61 32.30 1.70
N PHE A 195 5.73 31.67 2.48
CA PHE A 195 4.65 30.85 1.94
C PHE A 195 3.60 31.64 1.17
N ARG A 196 3.43 32.93 1.47
CA ARG A 196 2.48 33.84 0.79
C ARG A 196 3.02 34.40 -0.51
N ARG A 197 4.32 34.65 -0.60
CA ARG A 197 4.95 35.35 -1.74
C ARG A 197 5.99 34.48 -2.44
N ALA A 198 5.92 33.18 -2.27
CA ALA A 198 6.91 32.21 -2.69
C ALA A 198 7.48 32.51 -4.08
N GLY A 199 8.72 32.95 -4.09
CA GLY A 199 9.59 32.98 -5.25
C GLY A 199 10.76 32.02 -5.02
N ALA A 200 11.50 31.71 -6.07
CA ALA A 200 12.73 30.91 -5.95
C ALA A 200 13.69 31.59 -4.95
N GLY A 201 14.14 30.86 -3.91
CA GLY A 201 15.14 31.35 -2.97
C GLY A 201 14.66 31.62 -1.54
N GLY A 202 13.52 31.03 -1.12
CA GLY A 202 13.07 31.10 0.28
C GLY A 202 13.96 30.32 1.27
N PRO A 203 13.69 30.47 2.59
CA PRO A 203 14.51 29.92 3.66
C PRO A 203 14.48 28.40 3.77
N LEU A 204 13.57 27.73 3.07
CA LEU A 204 13.47 26.28 3.11
C LEU A 204 14.51 25.65 2.17
N PRO A 205 15.42 24.85 2.70
CA PRO A 205 16.38 24.15 1.86
C PRO A 205 15.68 23.12 0.97
N ALA A 206 16.27 22.85 -0.19
CA ALA A 206 15.98 21.60 -0.89
C ALA A 206 16.25 20.42 0.07
N GLY A 207 15.35 19.45 0.09
CA GLY A 207 15.50 18.31 0.95
C GLY A 207 16.47 17.27 0.38
N GLN A 208 16.66 16.21 1.14
CA GLN A 208 17.42 15.04 0.71
C GLN A 208 16.55 14.03 -0.06
N VAL A 209 15.23 14.04 0.20
CA VAL A 209 14.25 13.14 -0.44
C VAL A 209 13.70 13.77 -1.71
N TRP A 210 13.39 15.07 -1.67
CA TRP A 210 12.89 15.80 -2.83
C TRP A 210 13.83 16.98 -3.18
N SER A 211 14.01 17.18 -4.48
CA SER A 211 14.81 18.30 -4.99
C SER A 211 14.21 19.69 -4.71
N LYS A 212 12.96 19.72 -4.29
CA LYS A 212 12.21 20.94 -3.93
C LYS A 212 11.62 20.80 -2.54
N PRO A 213 11.47 21.89 -1.77
CA PRO A 213 10.81 21.83 -0.48
C PRO A 213 9.39 21.27 -0.60
N ILE A 214 9.04 20.36 0.31
CA ILE A 214 7.70 19.76 0.37
C ILE A 214 6.76 20.55 1.28
N ALA A 215 7.26 21.17 2.35
CA ALA A 215 6.43 21.96 3.27
C ALA A 215 5.72 23.10 2.53
N GLY A 216 4.39 23.16 2.63
CA GLY A 216 3.56 24.16 1.96
C GLY A 216 3.58 24.06 0.43
N ASN A 217 3.97 22.93 -0.14
CA ASN A 217 4.16 22.77 -1.58
C ASN A 217 3.47 21.51 -2.10
N VAL A 218 3.29 21.45 -3.41
CA VAL A 218 2.74 20.33 -4.17
C VAL A 218 3.76 19.94 -5.24
N ILE A 219 4.29 18.72 -5.18
CA ILE A 219 5.34 18.25 -6.11
C ILE A 219 4.72 17.21 -7.06
N PRO A 220 4.46 17.56 -8.34
CA PRO A 220 3.85 16.65 -9.31
C PRO A 220 4.88 15.65 -9.86
N LEU A 221 5.61 15.00 -8.96
CA LEU A 221 6.65 14.03 -9.26
C LEU A 221 6.80 13.06 -8.08
N ALA A 222 6.09 11.94 -8.10
CA ALA A 222 6.29 10.84 -7.18
C ALA A 222 7.02 9.70 -7.88
N GLY A 223 8.11 9.21 -7.27
CA GLY A 223 9.01 8.23 -7.88
C GLY A 223 9.99 8.82 -8.90
N SER A 224 10.63 7.96 -9.68
CA SER A 224 11.62 8.33 -10.72
C SER A 224 10.95 8.41 -12.09
N VAL A 225 11.38 9.38 -12.91
CA VAL A 225 10.92 9.49 -14.31
C VAL A 225 11.38 8.27 -15.11
N LYS A 226 10.47 7.72 -15.88
CA LYS A 226 10.62 6.55 -16.74
C LYS A 226 10.26 6.90 -18.19
N GLU A 227 9.96 5.87 -19.00
CA GLU A 227 9.55 6.03 -20.39
C GLU A 227 8.32 6.92 -20.57
N ALA A 228 8.19 7.56 -21.72
CA ALA A 228 7.09 8.44 -22.12
C ALA A 228 6.83 9.63 -21.14
N GLY A 229 7.79 9.96 -20.26
CA GLY A 229 7.66 11.04 -19.27
C GLY A 229 6.84 10.68 -18.04
N TYR A 230 6.35 9.44 -17.94
CA TYR A 230 5.68 8.93 -16.74
C TYR A 230 6.68 8.61 -15.64
N THR A 231 6.22 8.68 -14.39
CA THR A 231 7.03 8.24 -13.25
C THR A 231 6.84 6.74 -12.96
N SER A 232 7.74 6.20 -12.13
CA SER A 232 7.60 4.82 -11.65
C SER A 232 6.28 4.59 -10.89
N GLU A 233 5.79 5.58 -10.13
CA GLU A 233 4.51 5.47 -9.42
C GLU A 233 3.32 5.46 -10.39
N GLU A 234 3.35 6.27 -11.42
CA GLU A 234 2.30 6.31 -12.45
C GLU A 234 2.23 5.00 -13.23
N TRP A 235 3.38 4.41 -13.59
CA TRP A 235 3.42 3.09 -14.23
C TRP A 235 2.92 1.96 -13.33
N LYS A 236 3.14 2.04 -12.01
CA LYS A 236 2.56 1.08 -11.06
C LYS A 236 1.03 1.12 -11.13
N LEU A 237 0.41 2.29 -11.07
CA LEU A 237 -1.04 2.42 -11.22
C LEU A 237 -1.54 1.80 -12.53
N VAL A 238 -0.85 2.00 -13.64
CA VAL A 238 -1.24 1.43 -14.94
C VAL A 238 -1.16 -0.10 -14.94
N ARG A 239 -0.01 -0.65 -14.53
CA ARG A 239 0.29 -2.07 -14.68
C ARG A 239 -0.37 -2.91 -13.60
N GLU A 240 -0.30 -2.47 -12.35
CA GLU A 240 -0.83 -3.20 -11.20
C GLU A 240 -2.36 -3.23 -11.21
N THR A 241 -3.06 -2.13 -11.57
CA THR A 241 -4.52 -2.13 -11.72
C THR A 241 -5.01 -3.21 -12.67
N ARG A 242 -4.36 -3.34 -13.84
CA ARG A 242 -4.70 -4.37 -14.83
C ARG A 242 -4.48 -5.79 -14.30
N LYS A 243 -3.34 -6.01 -13.64
CA LYS A 243 -2.99 -7.33 -13.09
C LYS A 243 -3.96 -7.74 -11.98
N ILE A 244 -4.28 -6.84 -11.05
CA ILE A 244 -5.19 -7.13 -9.92
C ILE A 244 -6.63 -7.35 -10.39
N LEU A 245 -7.08 -6.55 -11.36
CA LEU A 245 -8.45 -6.67 -11.88
C LEU A 245 -8.59 -7.71 -13.02
N HIS A 246 -7.50 -8.40 -13.38
CA HIS A 246 -7.44 -9.39 -14.47
C HIS A 246 -7.97 -8.87 -15.80
N ASP A 247 -7.76 -7.56 -16.09
CA ASP A 247 -8.22 -6.93 -17.34
C ASP A 247 -7.17 -5.99 -17.94
N ASP A 248 -6.38 -6.51 -18.88
CA ASP A 248 -5.36 -5.74 -19.59
C ASP A 248 -5.96 -4.66 -20.52
N SER A 249 -7.25 -4.72 -20.81
CA SER A 249 -7.93 -3.77 -21.69
C SER A 249 -8.22 -2.42 -21.03
N ILE A 250 -8.10 -2.30 -19.70
CA ILE A 250 -8.35 -1.05 -18.99
C ILE A 250 -7.35 0.01 -19.41
N ALA A 251 -7.84 1.12 -19.96
CA ALA A 251 -7.02 2.27 -20.28
C ALA A 251 -6.81 3.12 -19.01
N VAL A 252 -5.56 3.25 -18.57
CA VAL A 252 -5.21 3.98 -17.34
C VAL A 252 -4.22 5.09 -17.68
N THR A 253 -4.47 6.30 -17.18
CA THR A 253 -3.48 7.39 -17.13
C THR A 253 -3.49 8.00 -15.73
N ALA A 254 -2.30 8.33 -15.23
CA ALA A 254 -2.12 8.80 -13.87
C ALA A 254 -1.19 10.01 -13.80
N THR A 255 -1.44 10.88 -12.83
CA THR A 255 -0.50 11.91 -12.39
C THR A 255 -0.28 11.74 -10.89
N CYS A 256 0.93 11.40 -10.49
CA CYS A 256 1.26 11.15 -9.09
C CYS A 256 1.93 12.35 -8.45
N VAL A 257 1.29 12.88 -7.41
CA VAL A 257 1.65 14.12 -6.75
C VAL A 257 2.03 13.87 -5.30
N ARG A 258 3.15 14.43 -4.83
CA ARG A 258 3.51 14.45 -3.42
C ARG A 258 2.96 15.71 -2.76
N VAL A 259 2.29 15.55 -1.61
CA VAL A 259 1.69 16.64 -0.84
C VAL A 259 2.24 16.67 0.60
N PRO A 260 2.18 17.83 1.29
CA PRO A 260 2.75 18.01 2.64
C PRO A 260 1.81 17.45 3.72
N VAL A 261 1.47 16.18 3.61
CA VAL A 261 0.66 15.39 4.54
C VAL A 261 1.51 14.26 5.05
N PHE A 262 1.49 13.97 6.35
CA PHE A 262 2.34 12.93 6.94
C PHE A 262 1.89 11.53 6.55
N VAL A 263 0.63 11.18 6.76
CA VAL A 263 0.04 9.86 6.50
C VAL A 263 -1.30 10.02 5.79
N GLY A 264 -1.67 9.04 4.99
CA GLY A 264 -2.90 9.02 4.22
C GLY A 264 -2.68 9.51 2.78
N HIS A 265 -3.03 8.64 1.81
CA HIS A 265 -3.08 9.00 0.39
C HIS A 265 -4.50 9.34 0.00
N ALA A 266 -4.64 10.26 -0.95
CA ALA A 266 -5.92 10.54 -1.56
C ALA A 266 -5.81 10.52 -3.09
N MET A 267 -6.90 10.19 -3.77
CA MET A 267 -6.98 10.12 -5.22
C MET A 267 -8.29 10.71 -5.73
N ALA A 268 -8.19 11.53 -6.77
CA ALA A 268 -9.32 11.90 -7.61
C ALA A 268 -9.33 10.98 -8.82
N ALA A 269 -10.43 10.28 -9.07
CA ALA A 269 -10.56 9.35 -10.18
C ALA A 269 -11.78 9.69 -11.03
N ASN A 270 -11.57 9.74 -12.35
CA ASN A 270 -12.62 9.79 -13.36
C ASN A 270 -12.67 8.44 -14.08
N LEU A 271 -13.86 7.85 -14.17
CA LEU A 271 -14.08 6.46 -14.57
C LEU A 271 -15.07 6.37 -15.72
N GLU A 272 -14.71 5.56 -16.73
CA GLU A 272 -15.60 5.16 -17.83
C GLU A 272 -15.80 3.65 -17.81
N PHE A 273 -17.02 3.20 -18.05
CA PHE A 273 -17.43 1.80 -17.96
C PHE A 273 -17.93 1.25 -19.29
N ALA A 274 -17.99 -0.07 -19.42
CA ALA A 274 -18.55 -0.76 -20.58
C ALA A 274 -20.06 -0.57 -20.69
N ARG A 275 -20.75 -0.45 -19.56
CA ARG A 275 -22.14 0.00 -19.49
C ARG A 275 -22.26 1.23 -18.56
N PRO A 276 -23.24 2.10 -18.78
CA PRO A 276 -23.49 3.22 -17.89
C PRO A 276 -23.67 2.78 -16.42
N VAL A 277 -23.14 3.57 -15.49
CA VAL A 277 -23.35 3.42 -14.05
C VAL A 277 -23.90 4.74 -13.51
N SER A 278 -25.07 4.69 -12.89
CA SER A 278 -25.62 5.86 -12.20
C SER A 278 -24.97 6.07 -10.83
N LYS A 279 -25.04 7.31 -10.29
CA LYS A 279 -24.61 7.58 -8.92
C LYS A 279 -25.32 6.64 -7.92
N ALA A 280 -26.64 6.44 -8.08
CA ALA A 280 -27.41 5.59 -7.17
C ALA A 280 -26.92 4.14 -7.14
N GLU A 281 -26.67 3.56 -8.32
CA GLU A 281 -26.09 2.21 -8.43
C GLU A 281 -24.69 2.14 -7.81
N ALA A 282 -23.85 3.14 -8.06
CA ALA A 282 -22.50 3.16 -7.47
C ALA A 282 -22.55 3.28 -5.94
N VAL A 283 -23.48 4.04 -5.37
CA VAL A 283 -23.73 4.10 -3.91
C VAL A 283 -24.07 2.72 -3.37
N GLU A 284 -24.98 1.98 -4.00
CA GLU A 284 -25.39 0.64 -3.58
C GLU A 284 -24.19 -0.33 -3.61
N LEU A 285 -23.41 -0.35 -4.69
CA LEU A 285 -22.24 -1.19 -4.86
C LEU A 285 -21.15 -0.90 -3.82
N LEU A 286 -20.86 0.38 -3.60
CA LEU A 286 -19.79 0.80 -2.69
C LEU A 286 -20.18 0.63 -1.21
N SER A 287 -21.45 0.84 -0.86
CA SER A 287 -21.93 0.69 0.53
C SER A 287 -21.85 -0.75 1.05
N SER A 288 -21.86 -1.74 0.15
CA SER A 288 -21.74 -3.15 0.49
C SER A 288 -20.34 -3.74 0.25
N ALA A 289 -19.42 -2.92 -0.26
CA ALA A 289 -18.08 -3.40 -0.65
C ALA A 289 -17.19 -3.63 0.58
N PRO A 290 -16.49 -4.78 0.67
CA PRO A 290 -15.56 -5.03 1.76
C PRO A 290 -14.41 -4.02 1.74
N GLY A 291 -14.00 -3.55 2.92
CA GLY A 291 -12.89 -2.59 3.06
C GLY A 291 -13.20 -1.16 2.60
N VAL A 292 -14.45 -0.85 2.24
CA VAL A 292 -14.90 0.47 1.77
C VAL A 292 -15.89 1.07 2.78
N VAL A 293 -15.72 2.35 3.06
CA VAL A 293 -16.72 3.19 3.76
C VAL A 293 -17.10 4.34 2.82
N LEU A 294 -18.36 4.38 2.41
CA LEU A 294 -18.89 5.49 1.63
C LEU A 294 -19.25 6.65 2.57
N VAL A 295 -18.66 7.81 2.32
CA VAL A 295 -18.93 9.07 3.04
C VAL A 295 -19.88 9.89 2.15
N ASP A 296 -21.15 9.92 2.47
CA ASP A 296 -22.20 10.64 1.71
C ASP A 296 -23.00 11.61 2.61
N ASP A 297 -22.52 11.86 3.83
CA ASP A 297 -23.05 12.83 4.78
C ASP A 297 -22.31 14.19 4.66
N GLY A 298 -22.94 15.26 5.11
CA GLY A 298 -22.37 16.59 5.07
C GLY A 298 -21.96 17.02 3.64
N ASP A 299 -20.69 17.33 3.46
CA ASP A 299 -20.11 17.66 2.15
C ASP A 299 -19.59 16.42 1.37
N GLY A 300 -19.64 15.23 1.98
CA GLY A 300 -19.19 13.97 1.40
C GLY A 300 -17.72 13.99 0.96
N ALA A 301 -16.86 14.71 1.67
CA ALA A 301 -15.47 14.98 1.28
C ALA A 301 -14.45 14.44 2.28
N PRO A 302 -14.24 13.11 2.35
CA PRO A 302 -13.26 12.54 3.29
C PRO A 302 -11.85 13.00 2.95
N THR A 303 -11.10 13.35 4.00
CA THR A 303 -9.73 13.86 3.88
C THR A 303 -8.69 12.77 4.12
N ALA A 304 -7.45 13.01 3.67
CA ALA A 304 -6.34 12.08 3.95
C ALA A 304 -6.11 11.90 5.46
N LEU A 305 -6.34 12.95 6.28
CA LEU A 305 -6.19 12.89 7.73
C LEU A 305 -7.25 11.98 8.38
N GLU A 306 -8.49 11.99 7.89
CA GLU A 306 -9.55 11.09 8.36
C GLU A 306 -9.31 9.64 7.94
N GLY A 307 -8.68 9.44 6.79
CA GLY A 307 -8.27 8.12 6.31
C GLY A 307 -7.03 7.55 7.03
N ALA A 308 -6.28 8.36 7.76
CA ALA A 308 -5.08 7.91 8.48
C ALA A 308 -5.46 7.19 9.79
N GLY A 309 -4.79 6.07 10.07
CA GLY A 309 -4.98 5.27 11.29
C GLY A 309 -6.20 4.36 11.28
N ILE A 310 -6.94 4.27 10.18
CA ILE A 310 -8.11 3.39 10.04
C ILE A 310 -7.88 2.33 8.95
N ASP A 311 -8.60 1.22 9.03
CA ASP A 311 -8.46 0.09 8.11
C ASP A 311 -9.16 0.30 6.76
N PRO A 312 -10.43 0.79 6.71
CA PRO A 312 -11.15 0.92 5.47
C PRO A 312 -10.63 2.10 4.62
N VAL A 313 -10.85 2.01 3.32
CA VAL A 313 -10.73 3.15 2.43
C VAL A 313 -12.03 3.95 2.48
N LEU A 314 -11.92 5.27 2.52
CA LEU A 314 -13.06 6.18 2.48
C LEU A 314 -13.29 6.61 1.03
N VAL A 315 -14.53 6.50 0.57
CA VAL A 315 -14.96 6.98 -0.74
C VAL A 315 -15.96 8.10 -0.56
N GLY A 316 -15.74 9.21 -1.23
CA GLY A 316 -16.67 10.33 -1.19
C GLY A 316 -16.66 11.12 -2.49
N ARG A 317 -17.36 12.26 -2.52
CA ARG A 317 -17.46 13.11 -3.70
C ARG A 317 -17.93 12.33 -4.94
N LEU A 318 -18.71 11.26 -4.74
CA LEU A 318 -19.24 10.44 -5.81
C LEU A 318 -20.30 11.21 -6.60
N ARG A 319 -20.07 11.35 -7.90
CA ARG A 319 -20.95 12.10 -8.80
C ARG A 319 -20.84 11.58 -10.23
N GLU A 320 -21.86 11.81 -11.01
CA GLU A 320 -21.83 11.52 -12.45
C GLU A 320 -20.91 12.52 -13.17
N ASP A 321 -20.20 12.04 -14.18
CA ASP A 321 -19.34 12.87 -15.03
C ASP A 321 -20.23 13.62 -16.06
N PRO A 322 -20.34 14.97 -15.99
CA PRO A 322 -21.18 15.71 -16.92
C PRO A 322 -20.65 15.70 -18.36
N SER A 323 -19.38 15.33 -18.56
CA SER A 323 -18.74 15.26 -19.87
C SER A 323 -18.87 13.89 -20.53
N LYS A 324 -19.22 12.84 -19.74
CA LYS A 324 -19.29 11.45 -20.20
C LYS A 324 -20.53 10.76 -19.62
N PRO A 325 -21.61 10.62 -20.39
CA PRO A 325 -22.81 9.91 -19.93
C PRO A 325 -22.48 8.51 -19.43
N GLY A 326 -22.88 8.20 -18.17
CA GLY A 326 -22.60 6.94 -17.50
C GLY A 326 -21.19 6.79 -16.97
N GLY A 327 -20.37 7.84 -17.02
CA GLY A 327 -19.09 7.94 -16.32
C GLY A 327 -19.28 8.46 -14.90
N LEU A 328 -18.30 8.22 -14.03
CA LEU A 328 -18.30 8.65 -12.63
C LEU A 328 -17.03 9.38 -12.28
N ASP A 329 -17.16 10.39 -11.42
CA ASP A 329 -16.06 10.96 -10.65
C ASP A 329 -16.20 10.56 -9.19
N LEU A 330 -15.07 10.26 -8.54
CA LEU A 330 -15.05 9.97 -7.13
C LEU A 330 -13.72 10.39 -6.48
N TRP A 331 -13.76 10.53 -5.17
CA TRP A 331 -12.59 10.76 -4.33
C TRP A 331 -12.41 9.55 -3.42
N VAL A 332 -11.19 9.03 -3.36
CA VAL A 332 -10.81 7.91 -2.51
C VAL A 332 -9.68 8.36 -1.59
N THR A 333 -9.74 8.01 -0.32
CA THR A 333 -8.62 8.19 0.61
C THR A 333 -8.47 7.00 1.52
N GLY A 334 -7.23 6.74 1.98
CA GLY A 334 -6.94 5.65 2.90
C GLY A 334 -5.52 5.74 3.45
N ASP A 335 -5.28 5.00 4.51
CA ASP A 335 -3.97 4.92 5.14
C ASP A 335 -3.00 4.12 4.28
N ASN A 336 -1.96 4.79 3.81
CA ASN A 336 -0.93 4.19 2.96
C ASN A 336 0.02 3.25 3.72
N LEU A 337 0.08 3.34 5.04
CA LEU A 337 0.87 2.43 5.89
C LEU A 337 0.04 1.22 6.34
N ARG A 338 -1.30 1.41 6.52
CA ARG A 338 -2.23 0.34 6.87
C ARG A 338 -2.73 -0.36 5.62
N LYS A 339 -3.88 0.05 5.06
CA LYS A 339 -4.46 -0.60 3.86
C LYS A 339 -3.49 -0.57 2.69
N GLY A 340 -2.72 0.50 2.54
CA GLY A 340 -1.72 0.64 1.49
C GLY A 340 -0.44 -0.19 1.69
N ALA A 341 -0.29 -0.96 2.78
CA ALA A 341 0.90 -1.77 3.06
C ALA A 341 0.63 -2.86 4.11
N ALA A 342 0.82 -2.54 5.39
CA ALA A 342 0.87 -3.48 6.51
C ALA A 342 -0.43 -4.28 6.67
N LEU A 343 -1.59 -3.62 6.59
CA LEU A 343 -2.88 -4.29 6.75
C LEU A 343 -3.12 -5.29 5.64
N ASN A 344 -2.88 -4.91 4.38
CA ASN A 344 -3.06 -5.82 3.26
C ASN A 344 -2.14 -7.05 3.39
N ALA A 345 -0.88 -6.85 3.80
CA ALA A 345 0.04 -7.95 4.02
C ALA A 345 -0.44 -8.92 5.12
N VAL A 346 -0.96 -8.39 6.22
CA VAL A 346 -1.53 -9.21 7.31
C VAL A 346 -2.81 -9.92 6.86
N GLN A 347 -3.69 -9.25 6.12
CA GLN A 347 -4.90 -9.87 5.56
C GLN A 347 -4.56 -11.00 4.57
N MET A 348 -3.57 -10.81 3.70
CA MET A 348 -3.06 -11.88 2.83
C MET A 348 -2.51 -13.06 3.66
N ALA A 349 -1.78 -12.76 4.73
CA ALA A 349 -1.29 -13.75 5.67
C ALA A 349 -2.43 -14.54 6.34
N GLU A 350 -3.52 -13.87 6.73
CA GLU A 350 -4.73 -14.52 7.27
C GLU A 350 -5.33 -15.47 6.25
N VAL A 351 -5.53 -15.06 5.01
CA VAL A 351 -6.05 -15.95 3.95
C VAL A 351 -5.12 -17.15 3.73
N LEU A 352 -3.81 -16.93 3.72
CA LEU A 352 -2.82 -18.02 3.55
C LEU A 352 -2.85 -19.05 4.66
N ILE A 353 -3.28 -18.71 5.85
CA ILE A 353 -3.44 -19.66 6.97
C ILE A 353 -4.87 -20.19 7.10
N GLY A 354 -5.77 -19.83 6.19
CA GLY A 354 -7.16 -20.32 6.16
C GLY A 354 -8.10 -19.59 7.15
N ARG A 355 -7.80 -18.35 7.49
CA ARG A 355 -8.58 -17.49 8.40
C ARG A 355 -9.37 -16.38 7.69
#